data_1a8ec85ac5d5d5c1933ec3877d69b212
#
_entry.id   1a8ec85ac5d5d5c1933ec3877d69b212
#
_cell.length_a   1.000
_cell.length_b   1.000
_cell.length_c   1.000
_cell.angle_alpha   90.00
_cell.angle_beta   90.00
_cell.angle_gamma   90.00
#
_symmetry.space_group_name_H-M   'P 1'
#
loop_
_entity.id
_entity.type
_entity.pdbx_description
1 polymer ?
#
loop_
_entity_poly.entity_id
_entity_poly.type
_entity_poly.pdbx_seq_one_letter_code
_entity_poly.pdbx_strand_id
1 'polypeptide(L)'
;RVQPEHKTRIVNAWRKNGYITAMTGDGVNDAPSIKNADIGIGMGITGTDVTKNVADMVLADDNFATIVGAVGEGRRIYDNIRKAIQFLLGSNMSEVLSVFVSSIFGFVILKPVHLLWINLITDCFPALALGVEKGEADLMERKPRNPKDGIFAGVDVVYQGILFSALTVVAFMIGNCFEHDTFSLFNADSSHGITMAFLTMSMAEIFHSFNMRSQRGSIFKLKSHNKILWGAAILSLILTTAVIEIPFLANAFGFYSIGLKEYAISLALAFSVIPIVEVVKLIQRAIKK
;
A
#
# COMPACT_ATOMS: atom_id res chain seq x y z
N ARG A 1 -20.03 29.50 -29.93
CA ARG A 1 -20.64 28.30 -30.54
C ARG A 1 -19.73 27.77 -31.64
N VAL A 2 -19.41 26.50 -31.63
CA VAL A 2 -18.54 25.80 -32.60
C VAL A 2 -19.32 24.60 -33.16
N GLN A 3 -19.03 24.30 -34.42
CA GLN A 3 -19.64 23.11 -35.06
C GLN A 3 -19.05 21.79 -34.45
N PRO A 4 -19.76 20.67 -34.51
CA PRO A 4 -19.32 19.39 -33.93
C PRO A 4 -17.93 18.96 -34.37
N GLU A 5 -17.62 19.13 -35.67
CA GLU A 5 -16.30 18.78 -36.22
C GLU A 5 -15.16 19.61 -35.60
N HIS A 6 -15.44 20.88 -35.31
CA HIS A 6 -14.44 21.75 -34.67
C HIS A 6 -14.20 21.36 -33.23
N LYS A 7 -15.22 20.85 -32.50
CA LYS A 7 -15.05 20.35 -31.11
C LYS A 7 -14.04 19.19 -31.11
N THR A 8 -14.21 18.23 -32.00
CA THR A 8 -13.28 17.10 -32.15
C THR A 8 -11.87 17.55 -32.51
N ARG A 9 -11.74 18.54 -33.41
CA ARG A 9 -10.43 19.11 -33.76
C ARG A 9 -9.75 19.81 -32.57
N ILE A 10 -10.51 20.54 -31.74
CA ILE A 10 -9.98 21.19 -30.53
C ILE A 10 -9.48 20.16 -29.54
N VAL A 11 -10.27 19.12 -29.24
CA VAL A 11 -9.85 18.00 -28.35
C VAL A 11 -8.56 17.37 -28.86
N ASN A 12 -8.50 17.04 -30.15
CA ASN A 12 -7.30 16.46 -30.77
C ASN A 12 -6.07 17.38 -30.70
N ALA A 13 -6.26 18.69 -30.88
CA ALA A 13 -5.18 19.65 -30.79
C ALA A 13 -4.57 19.70 -29.37
N TRP A 14 -5.41 19.73 -28.34
CA TRP A 14 -4.95 19.68 -26.95
C TRP A 14 -4.23 18.37 -26.63
N ARG A 15 -4.77 17.22 -27.07
CA ARG A 15 -4.12 15.90 -26.89
C ARG A 15 -2.77 15.81 -27.58
N LYS A 16 -2.66 16.35 -28.81
CA LYS A 16 -1.38 16.43 -29.56
C LYS A 16 -0.32 17.28 -28.84
N ASN A 17 -0.75 18.29 -28.09
CA ASN A 17 0.13 19.09 -27.25
C ASN A 17 0.49 18.43 -25.91
N GLY A 18 0.09 17.17 -25.69
CA GLY A 18 0.43 16.39 -24.50
C GLY A 18 -0.46 16.64 -23.28
N TYR A 19 -1.61 17.32 -23.46
CA TYR A 19 -2.59 17.51 -22.38
C TYR A 19 -3.57 16.35 -22.32
N ILE A 20 -3.96 15.97 -21.11
CA ILE A 20 -5.10 15.09 -20.86
C ILE A 20 -6.37 15.95 -20.96
N THR A 21 -7.26 15.60 -21.86
CA THR A 21 -8.46 16.38 -22.15
C THR A 21 -9.71 15.71 -21.62
N ALA A 22 -10.57 16.51 -20.99
CA ALA A 22 -11.94 16.11 -20.66
C ALA A 22 -12.89 16.90 -21.59
N MET A 23 -13.90 16.21 -22.14
CA MET A 23 -14.92 16.81 -22.98
C MET A 23 -16.31 16.53 -22.43
N THR A 24 -17.06 17.61 -22.19
CA THR A 24 -18.47 17.52 -21.74
C THR A 24 -19.41 17.78 -22.91
N GLY A 25 -20.55 17.12 -22.89
CA GLY A 25 -21.62 17.36 -23.88
C GLY A 25 -22.93 16.74 -23.49
N ASP A 26 -24.01 17.28 -24.08
CA ASP A 26 -25.40 16.91 -23.81
C ASP A 26 -26.13 16.41 -25.09
N GLY A 27 -25.67 16.79 -26.27
CA GLY A 27 -26.31 16.48 -27.55
C GLY A 27 -25.64 15.37 -28.35
N VAL A 28 -26.41 14.74 -29.25
CA VAL A 28 -25.91 13.69 -30.16
C VAL A 28 -24.71 14.18 -30.98
N ASN A 29 -24.66 15.47 -31.30
CA ASN A 29 -23.56 16.10 -32.03
C ASN A 29 -22.26 16.17 -31.22
N ASP A 30 -22.31 15.99 -29.92
CA ASP A 30 -21.13 16.00 -29.05
C ASP A 30 -20.50 14.62 -28.89
N ALA A 31 -21.24 13.56 -29.22
CA ALA A 31 -20.80 12.17 -29.05
C ALA A 31 -19.43 11.88 -29.68
N PRO A 32 -19.10 12.33 -30.91
CA PRO A 32 -17.77 12.11 -31.47
C PRO A 32 -16.65 12.78 -30.70
N SER A 33 -16.87 14.00 -30.17
CA SER A 33 -15.87 14.74 -29.41
C SER A 33 -15.71 14.19 -27.99
N ILE A 34 -16.81 13.74 -27.36
CA ILE A 34 -16.81 13.03 -26.06
C ILE A 34 -16.00 11.73 -26.17
N LYS A 35 -16.31 10.90 -27.17
CA LYS A 35 -15.59 9.64 -27.39
C LYS A 35 -14.10 9.82 -27.72
N ASN A 36 -13.74 10.97 -28.30
CA ASN A 36 -12.36 11.24 -28.71
C ASN A 36 -11.52 11.94 -27.63
N ALA A 37 -12.12 12.37 -26.55
CA ALA A 37 -11.42 12.89 -25.39
C ALA A 37 -10.73 11.77 -24.61
N ASP A 38 -9.79 12.12 -23.71
CA ASP A 38 -9.21 11.17 -22.78
C ASP A 38 -10.21 10.81 -21.66
N ILE A 39 -11.13 11.73 -21.35
CA ILE A 39 -12.25 11.52 -20.43
C ILE A 39 -13.50 12.16 -21.07
N GLY A 40 -14.39 11.34 -21.57
CA GLY A 40 -15.70 11.76 -22.08
C GLY A 40 -16.70 11.91 -20.95
N ILE A 41 -17.41 13.06 -20.89
CA ILE A 41 -18.38 13.35 -19.84
C ILE A 41 -19.73 13.66 -20.47
N GLY A 42 -20.72 12.84 -20.16
CA GLY A 42 -22.11 13.03 -20.54
C GLY A 42 -22.93 13.69 -19.44
N MET A 43 -23.87 14.55 -19.83
CA MET A 43 -24.86 15.11 -18.88
C MET A 43 -25.93 14.07 -18.52
N GLY A 44 -26.26 13.94 -17.26
CA GLY A 44 -27.19 12.91 -16.78
C GLY A 44 -28.66 13.32 -16.92
N ILE A 45 -28.98 14.61 -16.71
CA ILE A 45 -30.34 15.15 -16.78
C ILE A 45 -30.63 15.60 -18.22
N THR A 46 -29.81 16.49 -18.76
CA THR A 46 -30.03 17.10 -20.09
C THR A 46 -29.44 16.30 -21.23
N GLY A 47 -28.54 15.35 -20.94
CA GLY A 47 -27.85 14.55 -21.95
C GLY A 47 -28.72 13.49 -22.62
N THR A 48 -28.49 13.29 -23.91
CA THR A 48 -29.12 12.22 -24.70
C THR A 48 -28.54 10.85 -24.32
N ASP A 49 -29.27 9.78 -24.57
CA ASP A 49 -28.77 8.41 -24.36
C ASP A 49 -27.52 8.12 -25.18
N VAL A 50 -27.38 8.76 -26.35
CA VAL A 50 -26.18 8.62 -27.19
C VAL A 50 -24.96 9.17 -26.48
N THR A 51 -25.05 10.37 -25.85
CA THR A 51 -23.96 10.96 -25.09
C THR A 51 -23.61 10.17 -23.85
N LYS A 52 -24.61 9.68 -23.13
CA LYS A 52 -24.42 8.84 -21.94
C LYS A 52 -23.73 7.52 -22.27
N ASN A 53 -24.10 6.90 -23.39
CA ASN A 53 -23.52 5.61 -23.80
C ASN A 53 -22.08 5.70 -24.31
N VAL A 54 -21.62 6.84 -24.80
CA VAL A 54 -20.24 7.03 -25.27
C VAL A 54 -19.32 7.68 -24.23
N ALA A 55 -19.88 8.19 -23.15
CA ALA A 55 -19.15 8.87 -22.09
C ALA A 55 -18.50 7.87 -21.14
N ASP A 56 -17.32 8.21 -20.63
CA ASP A 56 -16.64 7.48 -19.55
C ASP A 56 -17.26 7.80 -18.18
N MET A 57 -17.84 8.98 -18.04
CA MET A 57 -18.49 9.46 -16.83
C MET A 57 -19.80 10.17 -17.16
N VAL A 58 -20.85 9.94 -16.35
CA VAL A 58 -22.14 10.64 -16.46
C VAL A 58 -22.36 11.48 -15.21
N LEU A 59 -22.62 12.79 -15.39
CA LEU A 59 -22.90 13.72 -14.30
C LEU A 59 -24.39 13.62 -13.94
N ALA A 60 -24.71 13.03 -12.80
CA ALA A 60 -26.10 12.85 -12.37
C ALA A 60 -26.84 14.18 -12.04
N ASP A 61 -26.10 15.23 -11.73
CA ASP A 61 -26.61 16.55 -11.35
C ASP A 61 -26.37 17.65 -12.40
N ASP A 62 -25.79 17.29 -13.54
CA ASP A 62 -25.36 18.20 -14.63
C ASP A 62 -24.52 19.42 -14.14
N ASN A 63 -23.88 19.27 -12.99
CA ASN A 63 -23.13 20.34 -12.37
C ASN A 63 -21.62 20.23 -12.69
N PHE A 64 -21.07 21.24 -13.35
CA PHE A 64 -19.64 21.27 -13.68
C PHE A 64 -18.73 21.19 -12.44
N ALA A 65 -19.14 21.72 -11.30
CA ALA A 65 -18.36 21.63 -10.06
C ALA A 65 -18.16 20.18 -9.61
N THR A 66 -19.08 19.29 -9.92
CA THR A 66 -18.97 17.84 -9.63
C THR A 66 -17.81 17.20 -10.38
N ILE A 67 -17.43 17.72 -11.55
CA ILE A 67 -16.23 17.24 -12.29
C ILE A 67 -14.97 17.48 -11.47
N VAL A 68 -14.85 18.64 -10.83
CA VAL A 68 -13.70 18.96 -9.96
C VAL A 68 -13.63 18.00 -8.78
N GLY A 69 -14.79 17.71 -8.18
CA GLY A 69 -14.91 16.68 -7.13
C GLY A 69 -14.48 15.30 -7.63
N ALA A 70 -14.93 14.90 -8.82
CA ALA A 70 -14.56 13.62 -9.44
C ALA A 70 -13.05 13.52 -9.73
N VAL A 71 -12.40 14.61 -10.17
CA VAL A 71 -10.93 14.65 -10.34
C VAL A 71 -10.23 14.46 -8.99
N GLY A 72 -10.71 15.10 -7.93
CA GLY A 72 -10.18 14.93 -6.58
C GLY A 72 -10.31 13.49 -6.10
N GLU A 73 -11.47 12.88 -6.32
CA GLU A 73 -11.74 11.49 -5.95
C GLU A 73 -10.87 10.51 -6.76
N GLY A 74 -10.72 10.73 -8.06
CA GLY A 74 -9.84 9.91 -8.92
C GLY A 74 -8.38 10.00 -8.47
N ARG A 75 -7.90 11.17 -8.07
CA ARG A 75 -6.54 11.35 -7.50
C ARG A 75 -6.40 10.58 -6.18
N ARG A 76 -7.41 10.64 -5.31
CA ARG A 76 -7.44 9.90 -4.03
C ARG A 76 -7.38 8.40 -4.26
N ILE A 77 -8.22 7.88 -5.15
CA ILE A 77 -8.26 6.45 -5.48
C ILE A 77 -6.90 5.99 -6.00
N TYR A 78 -6.31 6.74 -6.93
CA TYR A 78 -5.00 6.42 -7.47
C TYR A 78 -3.90 6.39 -6.40
N ASP A 79 -3.87 7.40 -5.51
CA ASP A 79 -2.90 7.45 -4.41
C ASP A 79 -3.09 6.25 -3.46
N ASN A 80 -4.33 5.86 -3.18
CA ASN A 80 -4.63 4.73 -2.30
C ASN A 80 -4.24 3.38 -2.94
N ILE A 81 -4.53 3.19 -4.23
CA ILE A 81 -4.06 2.02 -4.98
C ILE A 81 -2.53 1.94 -4.91
N ARG A 82 -1.84 3.05 -5.12
CA ARG A 82 -0.39 3.11 -5.06
C ARG A 82 0.15 2.77 -3.67
N LYS A 83 -0.48 3.26 -2.59
CA LYS A 83 -0.13 2.93 -1.21
C LYS A 83 -0.27 1.44 -0.94
N ALA A 84 -1.42 0.86 -1.32
CA ALA A 84 -1.68 -0.57 -1.12
C ALA A 84 -0.71 -1.45 -1.91
N ILE A 85 -0.46 -1.14 -3.18
CA ILE A 85 0.49 -1.90 -4.01
C ILE A 85 1.91 -1.78 -3.46
N GLN A 86 2.37 -0.59 -3.07
CA GLN A 86 3.70 -0.40 -2.51
C GLN A 86 3.86 -1.15 -1.19
N PHE A 87 2.83 -1.16 -0.34
CA PHE A 87 2.80 -1.92 0.90
C PHE A 87 2.97 -3.41 0.63
N LEU A 88 2.13 -4.00 -0.23
CA LEU A 88 2.18 -5.43 -0.57
C LEU A 88 3.50 -5.83 -1.23
N LEU A 89 4.04 -5.00 -2.12
CA LEU A 89 5.33 -5.31 -2.76
C LEU A 89 6.50 -5.22 -1.77
N GLY A 90 6.44 -4.29 -0.82
CA GLY A 90 7.46 -4.16 0.23
C GLY A 90 7.47 -5.38 1.15
N SER A 91 6.29 -5.86 1.55
CA SER A 91 6.11 -7.07 2.32
C SER A 91 6.65 -8.29 1.58
N ASN A 92 6.17 -8.57 0.37
CA ASN A 92 6.63 -9.70 -0.44
C ASN A 92 8.15 -9.66 -0.69
N MET A 93 8.73 -8.47 -0.89
CA MET A 93 10.19 -8.33 -1.03
C MET A 93 10.92 -8.74 0.25
N SER A 94 10.37 -8.42 1.42
CA SER A 94 10.95 -8.81 2.71
C SER A 94 10.92 -10.32 2.93
N GLU A 95 9.83 -10.97 2.55
CA GLU A 95 9.69 -12.43 2.59
C GLU A 95 10.75 -13.11 1.70
N VAL A 96 10.83 -12.67 0.44
CA VAL A 96 11.82 -13.20 -0.53
C VAL A 96 13.23 -13.02 -0.01
N LEU A 97 13.59 -11.83 0.48
CA LEU A 97 14.94 -11.56 0.98
C LEU A 97 15.24 -12.37 2.24
N SER A 98 14.27 -12.54 3.16
CA SER A 98 14.44 -13.33 4.38
C SER A 98 14.68 -14.80 4.06
N VAL A 99 13.88 -15.38 3.16
CA VAL A 99 14.04 -16.76 2.70
C VAL A 99 15.35 -16.93 1.93
N PHE A 100 15.75 -15.96 1.11
CA PHE A 100 17.01 -15.99 0.38
C PHE A 100 18.21 -16.00 1.33
N VAL A 101 18.22 -15.09 2.33
CA VAL A 101 19.28 -15.06 3.35
C VAL A 101 19.32 -16.38 4.12
N SER A 102 18.20 -16.90 4.59
CA SER A 102 18.16 -18.14 5.33
C SER A 102 18.67 -19.33 4.52
N SER A 103 18.37 -19.35 3.21
CA SER A 103 18.87 -20.40 2.30
C SER A 103 20.38 -20.38 2.11
N ILE A 104 21.00 -19.17 2.07
CA ILE A 104 22.47 -19.04 1.97
C ILE A 104 23.14 -19.56 3.25
N PHE A 105 22.57 -19.26 4.41
CA PHE A 105 23.14 -19.65 5.71
C PHE A 105 22.72 -21.04 6.19
N GLY A 106 21.84 -21.73 5.44
CA GLY A 106 21.44 -23.12 5.71
C GLY A 106 20.47 -23.29 6.89
N PHE A 107 19.60 -22.30 7.15
CA PHE A 107 18.58 -22.39 8.20
C PHE A 107 17.17 -22.09 7.66
N VAL A 108 16.16 -22.42 8.42
CA VAL A 108 14.75 -22.13 8.08
C VAL A 108 14.28 -20.96 8.94
N ILE A 109 14.07 -19.80 8.32
CA ILE A 109 13.57 -18.61 9.03
C ILE A 109 12.05 -18.59 9.13
N LEU A 110 11.37 -18.98 8.05
CA LEU A 110 9.91 -19.06 7.94
C LEU A 110 9.52 -20.30 7.14
N LYS A 111 8.47 -20.98 7.56
CA LYS A 111 7.87 -22.10 6.81
C LYS A 111 6.87 -21.56 5.78
N PRO A 112 6.54 -22.29 4.70
CA PRO A 112 5.56 -21.86 3.71
C PRO A 112 4.19 -21.48 4.30
N VAL A 113 3.74 -22.17 5.34
CA VAL A 113 2.48 -21.86 6.03
C VAL A 113 2.51 -20.48 6.72
N HIS A 114 3.70 -20.06 7.19
CA HIS A 114 3.88 -18.73 7.79
C HIS A 114 3.73 -17.63 6.75
N LEU A 115 4.34 -17.78 5.56
CA LEU A 115 4.22 -16.85 4.45
C LEU A 115 2.76 -16.74 3.97
N LEU A 116 2.05 -17.86 3.88
CA LEU A 116 0.62 -17.84 3.56
C LEU A 116 -0.21 -17.08 4.61
N TRP A 117 0.11 -17.23 5.89
CA TRP A 117 -0.55 -16.47 6.95
C TRP A 117 -0.29 -14.97 6.83
N ILE A 118 0.97 -14.59 6.64
CA ILE A 118 1.39 -13.20 6.48
C ILE A 118 0.61 -12.58 5.32
N ASN A 119 0.68 -13.16 4.15
CA ASN A 119 0.02 -12.64 2.95
C ASN A 119 -1.51 -12.55 3.09
N LEU A 120 -2.15 -13.51 3.78
CA LEU A 120 -3.61 -13.54 3.91
C LEU A 120 -4.13 -12.65 5.03
N ILE A 121 -3.44 -12.60 6.17
CA ILE A 121 -3.95 -11.94 7.38
C ILE A 121 -3.26 -10.60 7.63
N THR A 122 -1.92 -10.56 7.66
CA THR A 122 -1.21 -9.33 8.02
C THR A 122 -1.07 -8.35 6.87
N ASP A 123 -1.14 -8.81 5.63
CA ASP A 123 -1.06 -7.97 4.45
C ASP A 123 -2.44 -7.54 3.92
N CYS A 124 -3.36 -8.50 3.78
CA CYS A 124 -4.63 -8.27 3.10
C CYS A 124 -5.50 -7.22 3.83
N PHE A 125 -5.67 -7.35 5.14
CA PHE A 125 -6.52 -6.42 5.90
C PHE A 125 -5.98 -4.99 5.92
N PRO A 126 -4.68 -4.73 6.19
CA PRO A 126 -4.12 -3.38 6.07
C PRO A 126 -4.16 -2.83 4.64
N ALA A 127 -3.89 -3.64 3.60
CA ALA A 127 -3.96 -3.21 2.22
C ALA A 127 -5.37 -2.72 1.84
N LEU A 128 -6.42 -3.46 2.23
CA LEU A 128 -7.82 -3.05 2.04
C LEU A 128 -8.13 -1.75 2.78
N ALA A 129 -7.63 -1.59 4.01
CA ALA A 129 -7.82 -0.39 4.80
C ALA A 129 -7.11 0.84 4.19
N LEU A 130 -5.94 0.66 3.56
CA LEU A 130 -5.24 1.70 2.81
C LEU A 130 -6.01 2.09 1.55
N GLY A 131 -6.73 1.17 0.92
CA GLY A 131 -7.58 1.42 -0.24
C GLY A 131 -8.70 2.44 0.01
N VAL A 132 -9.14 2.58 1.27
CA VAL A 132 -10.19 3.53 1.69
C VAL A 132 -9.66 4.72 2.47
N GLU A 133 -8.35 4.97 2.47
CA GLU A 133 -7.72 6.10 3.18
C GLU A 133 -8.26 7.43 2.63
N LYS A 134 -8.39 8.42 3.51
CA LYS A 134 -8.80 9.77 3.13
C LYS A 134 -7.73 10.45 2.29
N GLY A 135 -8.15 11.28 1.34
CA GLY A 135 -7.24 12.10 0.55
C GLY A 135 -6.41 13.05 1.42
N GLU A 136 -5.15 13.27 1.02
CA GLU A 136 -4.30 14.26 1.68
C GLU A 136 -4.79 15.68 1.35
N ALA A 137 -4.57 16.63 2.26
CA ALA A 137 -5.13 17.99 2.13
C ALA A 137 -4.63 18.74 0.89
N ASP A 138 -3.41 18.45 0.44
CA ASP A 138 -2.75 19.06 -0.72
C ASP A 138 -3.08 18.38 -2.06
N LEU A 139 -3.99 17.42 -2.07
CA LEU A 139 -4.25 16.54 -3.22
C LEU A 139 -4.59 17.31 -4.51
N MET A 140 -5.39 18.38 -4.39
CA MET A 140 -5.79 19.20 -5.53
C MET A 140 -4.79 20.32 -5.87
N GLU A 141 -3.86 20.62 -4.97
CA GLU A 141 -2.80 21.60 -5.20
C GLU A 141 -1.60 21.01 -5.96
N ARG A 142 -1.50 19.69 -5.98
CA ARG A 142 -0.42 18.97 -6.67
C ARG A 142 -0.53 19.13 -8.18
N LYS A 143 0.62 19.30 -8.84
CA LYS A 143 0.69 19.29 -10.31
C LYS A 143 0.12 17.97 -10.86
N PRO A 144 -0.45 18.01 -12.07
CA PRO A 144 -0.87 16.78 -12.74
C PRO A 144 0.29 15.79 -12.84
N ARG A 145 -0.01 14.53 -12.65
CA ARG A 145 0.96 13.44 -12.79
C ARG A 145 1.32 13.26 -14.27
N ASN A 146 2.58 12.90 -14.55
CA ASN A 146 2.94 12.48 -15.89
C ASN A 146 2.29 11.11 -16.20
N PRO A 147 1.53 10.96 -17.30
CA PRO A 147 0.90 9.70 -17.68
C PRO A 147 1.88 8.54 -17.87
N LYS A 148 3.16 8.84 -18.13
CA LYS A 148 4.24 7.85 -18.31
C LYS A 148 4.83 7.36 -16.98
N ASP A 149 4.51 8.01 -15.87
CA ASP A 149 5.02 7.59 -14.55
C ASP A 149 4.35 6.28 -14.14
N GLY A 150 5.17 5.27 -13.87
CA GLY A 150 4.70 4.00 -13.34
C GLY A 150 4.05 4.12 -11.97
N ILE A 151 3.26 3.11 -11.61
CA ILE A 151 2.62 3.03 -10.29
C ILE A 151 3.66 2.77 -9.20
N PHE A 152 4.79 2.16 -9.55
CA PHE A 152 5.77 1.65 -8.59
C PHE A 152 6.88 2.66 -8.27
N ALA A 153 7.15 2.83 -6.99
CA ALA A 153 8.38 3.46 -6.49
C ALA A 153 9.39 2.35 -6.12
N GLY A 154 10.09 1.81 -7.11
CA GLY A 154 10.96 0.64 -6.94
C GLY A 154 12.00 0.79 -5.82
N VAL A 155 12.57 1.97 -5.64
CA VAL A 155 13.54 2.25 -4.56
C VAL A 155 12.90 2.10 -3.18
N ASP A 156 11.65 2.58 -3.02
CA ASP A 156 10.96 2.50 -1.73
C ASP A 156 10.60 1.04 -1.38
N VAL A 157 10.22 0.23 -2.35
CA VAL A 157 9.96 -1.21 -2.17
C VAL A 157 11.22 -1.95 -1.74
N VAL A 158 12.36 -1.68 -2.40
CA VAL A 158 13.63 -2.35 -2.10
C VAL A 158 14.11 -2.02 -0.69
N TYR A 159 14.13 -0.74 -0.28
CA TYR A 159 14.60 -0.40 1.07
C TYR A 159 13.67 -0.96 2.16
N GLN A 160 12.37 -0.98 1.93
CA GLN A 160 11.39 -1.58 2.85
C GLN A 160 11.62 -3.08 2.99
N GLY A 161 11.77 -3.77 1.88
CA GLY A 161 12.09 -5.20 1.87
C GLY A 161 13.39 -5.53 2.63
N ILE A 162 14.46 -4.74 2.43
CA ILE A 162 15.72 -4.91 3.16
C ILE A 162 15.52 -4.64 4.66
N LEU A 163 14.81 -3.57 5.01
CA LEU A 163 14.59 -3.22 6.43
C LEU A 163 13.84 -4.33 7.17
N PHE A 164 12.74 -4.81 6.62
CA PHE A 164 11.93 -5.84 7.30
C PHE A 164 12.63 -7.18 7.34
N SER A 165 13.31 -7.56 6.24
CA SER A 165 14.14 -8.76 6.23
C SER A 165 15.25 -8.69 7.29
N ALA A 166 15.93 -7.56 7.42
CA ALA A 166 16.97 -7.38 8.44
C ALA A 166 16.40 -7.51 9.86
N LEU A 167 15.26 -6.88 10.16
CA LEU A 167 14.60 -6.99 11.46
C LEU A 167 14.16 -8.43 11.76
N THR A 168 13.66 -9.14 10.76
CA THR A 168 13.23 -10.54 10.87
C THR A 168 14.42 -11.47 11.13
N VAL A 169 15.53 -11.27 10.43
CA VAL A 169 16.77 -12.03 10.65
C VAL A 169 17.34 -11.74 12.05
N VAL A 170 17.33 -10.50 12.48
CA VAL A 170 17.77 -10.12 13.86
C VAL A 170 16.87 -10.78 14.91
N ALA A 171 15.56 -10.79 14.71
CA ALA A 171 14.61 -11.47 15.60
C ALA A 171 14.90 -12.98 15.67
N PHE A 172 15.15 -13.62 14.53
CA PHE A 172 15.56 -15.01 14.49
C PHE A 172 16.84 -15.29 15.29
N MET A 173 17.88 -14.45 15.09
CA MET A 173 19.15 -14.57 15.82
C MET A 173 18.97 -14.43 17.33
N ILE A 174 18.12 -13.50 17.75
CA ILE A 174 17.81 -13.31 19.17
C ILE A 174 17.10 -14.52 19.73
N GLY A 175 16.09 -15.08 19.02
CA GLY A 175 15.40 -16.29 19.43
C GLY A 175 16.33 -17.50 19.50
N ASN A 176 17.22 -17.64 18.53
CA ASN A 176 18.26 -18.67 18.56
C ASN A 176 19.21 -18.52 19.77
N CYS A 177 19.54 -17.28 20.13
CA CYS A 177 20.35 -17.02 21.33
C CYS A 177 19.61 -17.41 22.62
N PHE A 178 18.31 -17.16 22.71
CA PHE A 178 17.50 -17.55 23.88
C PHE A 178 17.37 -19.09 24.01
N GLU A 179 17.36 -19.82 22.89
CA GLU A 179 17.22 -21.27 22.88
C GLU A 179 18.55 -22.01 23.05
N HIS A 180 19.64 -21.49 22.46
CA HIS A 180 20.92 -22.23 22.35
C HIS A 180 22.14 -21.47 22.87
N ASP A 181 21.99 -20.30 23.49
CA ASP A 181 23.07 -19.40 23.94
C ASP A 181 24.11 -19.07 22.84
N THR A 182 23.68 -19.11 21.56
CA THR A 182 24.57 -18.87 20.41
C THR A 182 24.01 -17.81 19.45
N PHE A 183 24.90 -16.94 19.00
CA PHE A 183 24.59 -15.89 18.00
C PHE A 183 25.07 -16.31 16.60
N SER A 184 24.70 -17.52 16.16
CA SER A 184 25.10 -18.04 14.84
C SER A 184 23.90 -18.14 13.91
N LEU A 185 24.14 -17.82 12.63
CA LEU A 185 23.16 -18.06 11.56
C LEU A 185 23.47 -19.36 10.79
N PHE A 186 24.70 -19.89 10.86
CA PHE A 186 25.06 -21.07 10.07
C PHE A 186 24.42 -22.33 10.64
N ASN A 187 23.59 -22.97 9.80
CA ASN A 187 22.85 -24.20 10.14
C ASN A 187 22.09 -24.08 11.47
N ALA A 188 21.57 -22.88 11.78
CA ALA A 188 20.79 -22.67 12.98
C ALA A 188 19.44 -23.40 12.86
N ASP A 189 19.11 -24.19 13.88
CA ASP A 189 17.78 -24.82 14.03
C ASP A 189 17.18 -24.32 15.34
N SER A 190 16.27 -23.34 15.23
CA SER A 190 15.70 -22.67 16.39
C SER A 190 14.20 -22.47 16.23
N SER A 191 13.45 -23.14 17.09
CA SER A 191 12.00 -22.98 17.16
C SER A 191 11.58 -21.63 17.72
N HIS A 192 12.33 -21.12 18.72
CA HIS A 192 12.16 -19.75 19.24
C HIS A 192 12.49 -18.72 18.16
N GLY A 193 13.59 -18.94 17.41
CA GLY A 193 13.99 -18.07 16.30
C GLY A 193 12.91 -17.95 15.23
N ILE A 194 12.32 -19.07 14.79
CA ILE A 194 11.23 -19.09 13.81
C ILE A 194 10.01 -18.32 14.32
N THR A 195 9.61 -18.55 15.57
CA THR A 195 8.42 -17.91 16.17
C THR A 195 8.64 -16.40 16.32
N MET A 196 9.81 -15.97 16.80
CA MET A 196 10.15 -14.55 16.93
C MET A 196 10.26 -13.87 15.57
N ALA A 197 10.84 -14.53 14.57
CA ALA A 197 10.93 -14.02 13.20
C ALA A 197 9.54 -13.81 12.60
N PHE A 198 8.64 -14.79 12.73
CA PHE A 198 7.27 -14.69 12.24
C PHE A 198 6.51 -13.54 12.94
N LEU A 199 6.58 -13.45 14.27
CA LEU A 199 5.92 -12.39 15.03
C LEU A 199 6.47 -11.00 14.64
N THR A 200 7.79 -10.88 14.52
CA THR A 200 8.44 -9.60 14.15
C THR A 200 8.05 -9.18 12.74
N MET A 201 8.09 -10.06 11.75
CA MET A 201 7.72 -9.74 10.38
C MET A 201 6.25 -9.33 10.30
N SER A 202 5.35 -10.16 10.83
CA SER A 202 3.91 -9.89 10.84
C SER A 202 3.57 -8.54 11.49
N MET A 203 4.17 -8.23 12.64
CA MET A 203 3.90 -6.97 13.34
C MET A 203 4.58 -5.77 12.65
N ALA A 204 5.77 -5.94 12.07
CA ALA A 204 6.45 -4.89 11.32
C ALA A 204 5.63 -4.41 10.13
N GLU A 205 5.00 -5.34 9.41
CA GLU A 205 4.10 -5.02 8.29
C GLU A 205 2.86 -4.26 8.76
N ILE A 206 2.22 -4.73 9.84
CA ILE A 206 1.08 -4.03 10.43
C ILE A 206 1.47 -2.60 10.84
N PHE A 207 2.59 -2.41 11.54
CA PHE A 207 3.06 -1.08 11.93
C PHE A 207 3.44 -0.23 10.72
N HIS A 208 4.04 -0.84 9.68
CA HIS A 208 4.35 -0.15 8.45
C HIS A 208 3.13 0.34 7.69
N SER A 209 2.01 -0.37 7.76
CA SER A 209 0.76 0.06 7.15
C SER A 209 0.33 1.46 7.62
N PHE A 210 0.60 1.81 8.88
CA PHE A 210 0.40 3.18 9.38
C PHE A 210 1.34 4.19 8.71
N ASN A 211 2.60 3.81 8.45
CA ASN A 211 3.52 4.66 7.69
C ASN A 211 3.05 4.89 6.25
N MET A 212 2.39 3.90 5.65
CA MET A 212 1.88 3.98 4.28
C MET A 212 0.66 4.90 4.13
N ARG A 213 0.01 5.35 5.22
CA ARG A 213 -1.08 6.32 5.16
C ARG A 213 -0.68 7.62 4.44
N SER A 214 0.57 8.02 4.55
CA SER A 214 1.15 9.08 3.72
C SER A 214 2.50 8.66 3.18
N GLN A 215 2.65 8.67 1.86
CA GLN A 215 3.93 8.33 1.21
C GLN A 215 4.97 9.44 1.33
N ARG A 216 4.55 10.69 1.41
CA ARG A 216 5.44 11.88 1.40
C ARG A 216 5.46 12.62 2.72
N GLY A 217 4.32 12.71 3.38
CA GLY A 217 4.15 13.40 4.65
C GLY A 217 4.55 12.55 5.86
N SER A 218 4.67 13.19 7.02
CA SER A 218 4.81 12.48 8.28
C SER A 218 3.44 11.99 8.76
N ILE A 219 3.38 10.76 9.25
CA ILE A 219 2.15 10.19 9.83
C ILE A 219 1.69 10.98 11.05
N PHE A 220 2.63 11.58 11.79
CA PHE A 220 2.33 12.40 12.98
C PHE A 220 1.64 13.73 12.64
N LYS A 221 1.67 14.17 11.38
CA LYS A 221 0.98 15.39 10.91
C LYS A 221 -0.41 15.10 10.34
N LEU A 222 -0.79 13.84 10.19
CA LEU A 222 -2.11 13.48 9.68
C LEU A 222 -3.18 13.80 10.70
N LYS A 223 -4.13 14.66 10.31
CA LYS A 223 -5.30 15.04 11.15
C LYS A 223 -6.43 14.01 11.10
N SER A 224 -6.42 13.11 10.13
CA SER A 224 -7.47 12.09 9.93
C SER A 224 -7.08 10.78 10.59
N HIS A 225 -8.06 10.08 11.17
CA HIS A 225 -7.88 8.72 11.66
C HIS A 225 -8.57 7.73 10.71
N ASN A 226 -7.83 6.69 10.30
CA ASN A 226 -8.40 5.57 9.54
C ASN A 226 -8.83 4.49 10.55
N LYS A 227 -10.13 4.50 10.90
CA LYS A 227 -10.69 3.52 11.86
C LYS A 227 -10.62 2.09 11.33
N ILE A 228 -10.72 1.91 10.00
CA ILE A 228 -10.65 0.59 9.36
C ILE A 228 -9.23 0.03 9.50
N LEU A 229 -8.20 0.86 9.34
CA LEU A 229 -6.80 0.44 9.54
C LEU A 229 -6.53 0.05 10.99
N TRP A 230 -7.07 0.82 11.96
CA TRP A 230 -6.97 0.45 13.37
C TRP A 230 -7.67 -0.89 13.65
N GLY A 231 -8.87 -1.09 13.09
CA GLY A 231 -9.58 -2.37 13.21
C GLY A 231 -8.81 -3.52 12.57
N ALA A 232 -8.25 -3.32 11.38
CA ALA A 232 -7.39 -4.29 10.70
C ALA A 232 -6.16 -4.65 11.53
N ALA A 233 -5.46 -3.65 12.08
CA ALA A 233 -4.27 -3.85 12.90
C ALA A 233 -4.57 -4.64 14.19
N ILE A 234 -5.65 -4.29 14.90
CA ILE A 234 -6.07 -4.99 16.12
C ILE A 234 -6.48 -6.43 15.79
N LEU A 235 -7.25 -6.64 14.73
CA LEU A 235 -7.67 -7.98 14.30
C LEU A 235 -6.46 -8.84 13.93
N SER A 236 -5.54 -8.31 13.12
CA SER A 236 -4.32 -9.03 12.73
C SER A 236 -3.44 -9.36 13.95
N LEU A 237 -3.32 -8.43 14.91
CA LEU A 237 -2.58 -8.68 16.17
C LEU A 237 -3.22 -9.82 16.96
N ILE A 238 -4.54 -9.81 17.15
CA ILE A 238 -5.27 -10.85 17.87
C ILE A 238 -5.08 -12.20 17.18
N LEU A 239 -5.27 -12.25 15.85
CA LEU A 239 -5.16 -13.49 15.08
C LEU A 239 -3.74 -14.04 15.09
N THR A 240 -2.72 -13.19 14.93
CA THR A 240 -1.31 -13.60 14.97
C THR A 240 -0.91 -14.09 16.35
N THR A 241 -1.36 -13.42 17.42
CA THR A 241 -1.15 -13.88 18.78
C THR A 241 -1.84 -15.23 19.03
N ALA A 242 -3.09 -15.37 18.56
CA ALA A 242 -3.84 -16.61 18.71
C ALA A 242 -3.15 -17.81 18.05
N VAL A 243 -2.56 -17.62 16.87
CA VAL A 243 -1.84 -18.69 16.16
C VAL A 243 -0.57 -19.11 16.90
N ILE A 244 0.10 -18.19 17.60
CA ILE A 244 1.30 -18.50 18.39
C ILE A 244 0.96 -19.14 19.73
N GLU A 245 -0.10 -18.65 20.42
CA GLU A 245 -0.39 -19.01 21.80
C GLU A 245 -1.39 -20.16 21.97
N ILE A 246 -2.29 -20.39 21.01
CA ILE A 246 -3.25 -21.49 21.09
C ILE A 246 -2.55 -22.82 20.71
N PRO A 247 -2.42 -23.81 21.64
CA PRO A 247 -1.57 -24.99 21.41
C PRO A 247 -1.90 -25.77 20.14
N PHE A 248 -3.18 -25.94 19.82
CA PHE A 248 -3.62 -26.60 18.58
C PHE A 248 -3.13 -25.89 17.32
N LEU A 249 -3.25 -24.55 17.29
CA LEU A 249 -2.81 -23.74 16.16
C LEU A 249 -1.29 -23.66 16.11
N ALA A 250 -0.64 -23.40 17.22
CA ALA A 250 0.82 -23.35 17.31
C ALA A 250 1.47 -24.65 16.79
N ASN A 251 0.94 -25.80 17.18
CA ASN A 251 1.40 -27.10 16.67
C ASN A 251 1.18 -27.26 15.17
N ALA A 252 0.01 -26.85 14.64
CA ALA A 252 -0.30 -26.92 13.21
C ALA A 252 0.64 -26.05 12.36
N PHE A 253 1.04 -24.88 12.88
CA PHE A 253 1.98 -23.98 12.24
C PHE A 253 3.44 -24.30 12.59
N GLY A 254 3.68 -25.14 13.57
CA GLY A 254 5.01 -25.52 14.05
C GLY A 254 5.72 -24.37 14.78
N PHE A 255 4.95 -23.58 15.53
CA PHE A 255 5.45 -22.59 16.46
C PHE A 255 5.75 -23.20 17.83
N TYR A 256 6.70 -22.58 18.51
CA TYR A 256 7.00 -22.85 19.91
C TYR A 256 6.49 -21.68 20.76
N SER A 257 6.01 -21.98 21.96
CA SER A 257 5.56 -20.94 22.90
C SER A 257 6.77 -20.14 23.39
N ILE A 258 6.78 -18.86 23.10
CA ILE A 258 7.84 -17.92 23.49
C ILE A 258 7.48 -17.18 24.78
N GLY A 259 8.51 -16.84 25.55
CA GLY A 259 8.33 -16.10 26.80
C GLY A 259 7.94 -14.64 26.57
N LEU A 260 7.41 -13.99 27.63
CA LEU A 260 7.02 -12.59 27.58
C LEU A 260 8.16 -11.64 27.15
N LYS A 261 9.41 -11.96 27.51
CA LYS A 261 10.59 -11.18 27.11
C LYS A 261 10.82 -11.26 25.60
N GLU A 262 10.77 -12.45 25.02
CA GLU A 262 10.93 -12.70 23.59
C GLU A 262 9.82 -12.03 22.80
N TYR A 263 8.58 -12.13 23.29
CA TYR A 263 7.43 -11.46 22.71
C TYR A 263 7.60 -9.94 22.70
N ALA A 264 8.01 -9.35 23.83
CA ALA A 264 8.24 -7.92 23.93
C ALA A 264 9.37 -7.42 23.04
N ILE A 265 10.46 -8.20 22.92
CA ILE A 265 11.58 -7.87 22.01
C ILE A 265 11.10 -7.90 20.54
N SER A 266 10.35 -8.93 20.14
CA SER A 266 9.79 -9.04 18.78
C SER A 266 8.89 -7.85 18.45
N LEU A 267 8.02 -7.45 19.38
CA LEU A 267 7.17 -6.26 19.20
C LEU A 267 7.98 -4.96 19.15
N ALA A 268 9.03 -4.83 19.97
CA ALA A 268 9.90 -3.64 19.96
C ALA A 268 10.66 -3.50 18.64
N LEU A 269 11.18 -4.62 18.11
CA LEU A 269 11.81 -4.67 16.78
C LEU A 269 10.83 -4.27 15.70
N ALA A 270 9.63 -4.85 15.71
CA ALA A 270 8.59 -4.53 14.74
C ALA A 270 8.17 -3.05 14.82
N PHE A 271 7.97 -2.51 16.02
CA PHE A 271 7.60 -1.11 16.24
C PHE A 271 8.67 -0.12 15.75
N SER A 272 9.95 -0.51 15.76
CA SER A 272 11.06 0.32 15.27
C SER A 272 10.91 0.73 13.80
N VAL A 273 10.11 0.02 13.03
CA VAL A 273 9.78 0.37 11.63
C VAL A 273 9.15 1.77 11.53
N ILE A 274 8.32 2.16 12.50
CA ILE A 274 7.65 3.48 12.47
C ILE A 274 8.68 4.62 12.48
N PRO A 275 9.54 4.75 13.50
CA PRO A 275 10.52 5.85 13.53
C PRO A 275 11.56 5.75 12.40
N ILE A 276 12.00 4.55 12.03
CA ILE A 276 12.99 4.39 10.94
C ILE A 276 12.43 4.92 9.62
N VAL A 277 11.22 4.53 9.25
CA VAL A 277 10.59 4.99 8.00
C VAL A 277 10.31 6.50 8.04
N GLU A 278 9.93 7.05 9.19
CA GLU A 278 9.74 8.50 9.33
C GLU A 278 11.06 9.29 9.16
N VAL A 279 12.18 8.76 9.65
CA VAL A 279 13.51 9.34 9.39
C VAL A 279 13.85 9.28 7.90
N VAL A 280 13.61 8.16 7.23
CA VAL A 280 13.83 8.04 5.78
C VAL A 280 12.99 9.05 5.01
N LYS A 281 11.71 9.21 5.33
CA LYS A 281 10.85 10.22 4.73
C LYS A 281 11.33 11.66 4.99
N LEU A 282 11.88 11.91 6.17
CA LEU A 282 12.45 13.21 6.51
C LEU A 282 13.66 13.52 5.62
N ILE A 283 14.57 12.57 5.45
CA ILE A 283 15.72 12.68 4.56
C ILE A 283 15.28 12.88 3.11
N GLN A 284 14.33 12.08 2.62
CA GLN A 284 13.79 12.21 1.25
C GLN A 284 13.18 13.59 1.00
N ARG A 285 12.49 14.17 1.99
CA ARG A 285 11.95 15.54 1.90
C ARG A 285 13.04 16.61 1.89
N ALA A 286 14.14 16.39 2.61
CA ALA A 286 15.27 17.32 2.63
C ALA A 286 16.03 17.34 1.30
N ILE A 287 16.18 16.18 0.64
CA ILE A 287 16.87 16.06 -0.65
C ILE A 287 16.04 16.64 -1.81
N LYS A 288 14.70 16.58 -1.72
CA LYS A 288 13.80 17.06 -2.79
C LYS A 288 13.46 18.55 -2.70
N LYS A 289 13.94 19.28 -1.72
CA LYS A 289 13.92 20.73 -1.62
C LYS A 289 15.08 21.34 -2.40
#